data_b6de8df10e7269bc237a19a790d20098
#
_entry.id   b6de8df10e7269bc237a19a790d20098
#
_cell.length_a   1.000
_cell.length_b   1.000
_cell.length_c   1.000
_cell.angle_alpha   90.00
_cell.angle_beta   90.00
_cell.angle_gamma   90.00
#
_symmetry.space_group_name_H-M   'P 1'
#
loop_
_entity.id
_entity.type
_entity.pdbx_description
1 polymer ?
#
loop_
_entity_poly.entity_id
_entity_poly.type
_entity_poly.pdbx_seq_one_letter_code
_entity_poly.pdbx_strand_id
1 'polypeptide(L)'
;MTTIVEQQNTIDELLNSGRPVTLETIAQALSVTAQEAAHLLPEGSATFAPGSDFESVWAAIAEWEKITFIVTAHGNVIEVETKLVTGKAAMGYYNLMGGKSPLQGHFKYGDISEIG
;
A
#
# COMPACT_ATOMS: atom_id res chain seq x y z
N MET A 1 -14.79 14.33 -19.14
CA MET A 1 -14.18 13.05 -18.75
C MET A 1 -12.72 13.03 -19.18
N THR A 2 -11.81 12.74 -18.25
CA THR A 2 -10.39 12.70 -18.54
C THR A 2 -10.01 11.39 -19.22
N THR A 3 -9.25 11.44 -20.30
CA THR A 3 -8.78 10.23 -20.97
C THR A 3 -7.60 9.60 -20.22
N ILE A 4 -7.32 8.34 -20.50
CA ILE A 4 -6.17 7.64 -19.92
C ILE A 4 -4.86 8.35 -20.31
N VAL A 5 -4.76 8.83 -21.55
CA VAL A 5 -3.59 9.56 -22.02
C VAL A 5 -3.38 10.86 -21.22
N GLU A 6 -4.47 11.60 -20.98
CA GLU A 6 -4.41 12.83 -20.17
C GLU A 6 -4.00 12.51 -18.74
N GLN A 7 -4.53 11.44 -18.16
CA GLN A 7 -4.18 10.99 -16.81
C GLN A 7 -2.70 10.61 -16.72
N GLN A 8 -2.20 9.87 -17.71
CA GLN A 8 -0.78 9.48 -17.75
C GLN A 8 0.13 10.70 -17.90
N ASN A 9 -0.28 11.68 -18.71
CA ASN A 9 0.48 12.93 -18.87
C ASN A 9 0.56 13.70 -17.54
N THR A 10 -0.54 13.75 -16.79
CA THR A 10 -0.56 14.39 -15.47
C THR A 10 0.39 13.68 -14.51
N ILE A 11 0.41 12.36 -14.52
CA ILE A 11 1.32 11.57 -13.69
C ILE A 11 2.78 11.86 -14.07
N ASP A 12 3.10 11.87 -15.37
CA ASP A 12 4.45 12.15 -15.85
C ASP A 12 4.92 13.55 -15.42
N GLU A 13 4.04 14.53 -15.50
CA GLU A 13 4.35 15.91 -15.04
C GLU A 13 4.65 15.93 -13.55
N LEU A 14 3.84 15.23 -12.73
CA LEU A 14 4.07 15.17 -11.29
C LEU A 14 5.38 14.46 -10.96
N LEU A 15 5.67 13.34 -11.59
CA LEU A 15 6.90 12.58 -11.36
C LEU A 15 8.15 13.35 -11.77
N ASN A 16 8.04 14.22 -12.76
CA ASN A 16 9.14 15.03 -13.26
C ASN A 16 9.21 16.45 -12.64
N SER A 17 8.34 16.74 -11.67
CA SER A 17 8.24 18.06 -11.05
C SER A 17 9.42 18.42 -10.13
N GLY A 18 10.20 17.43 -9.71
CA GLY A 18 11.27 17.62 -8.72
C GLY A 18 10.77 17.71 -7.29
N ARG A 19 9.46 17.53 -7.06
CA ARG A 19 8.86 17.53 -5.74
C ARG A 19 8.58 16.10 -5.29
N PRO A 20 8.56 15.83 -3.96
CA PRO A 20 8.13 14.54 -3.46
C PRO A 20 6.69 14.26 -3.90
N VAL A 21 6.47 13.08 -4.48
CA VAL A 21 5.15 12.66 -4.96
C VAL A 21 4.81 11.31 -4.36
N THR A 22 3.67 11.23 -3.68
CA THR A 22 3.14 9.97 -3.16
C THR A 22 2.01 9.48 -4.05
N LEU A 23 1.62 8.22 -3.88
CA LEU A 23 0.47 7.67 -4.58
C LEU A 23 -0.80 8.47 -4.27
N GLU A 24 -0.96 8.92 -3.04
CA GLU A 24 -2.09 9.74 -2.61
C GLU A 24 -2.11 11.10 -3.32
N THR A 25 -0.94 11.69 -3.56
CA THR A 25 -0.83 12.93 -4.33
C THR A 25 -1.37 12.75 -5.74
N ILE A 26 -0.99 11.64 -6.38
CA ILE A 26 -1.45 11.31 -7.73
C ILE A 26 -2.97 11.06 -7.73
N ALA A 27 -3.43 10.25 -6.78
CA ALA A 27 -4.86 9.93 -6.67
C ALA A 27 -5.70 11.20 -6.51
N GLN A 28 -5.26 12.13 -5.67
CA GLN A 28 -5.94 13.39 -5.44
C GLN A 28 -5.96 14.27 -6.70
N ALA A 29 -4.82 14.37 -7.39
CA ALA A 29 -4.71 15.17 -8.62
C ALA A 29 -5.62 14.65 -9.72
N LEU A 30 -5.83 13.34 -9.78
CA LEU A 30 -6.66 12.69 -10.81
C LEU A 30 -8.11 12.48 -10.35
N SER A 31 -8.43 12.74 -9.09
CA SER A 31 -9.74 12.46 -8.47
C SER A 31 -10.13 10.98 -8.60
N VAL A 32 -9.17 10.11 -8.34
CA VAL A 32 -9.37 8.65 -8.35
C VAL A 32 -8.92 8.07 -7.02
N THR A 33 -9.18 6.77 -6.83
CA THR A 33 -8.69 6.07 -5.65
C THR A 33 -7.18 5.79 -5.77
N ALA A 34 -6.53 5.51 -4.65
CA ALA A 34 -5.11 5.13 -4.66
C ALA A 34 -4.89 3.87 -5.50
N GLN A 35 -5.81 2.90 -5.43
CA GLN A 35 -5.75 1.69 -6.23
C GLN A 35 -5.78 2.01 -7.72
N GLU A 36 -6.73 2.85 -8.14
CA GLU A 36 -6.83 3.27 -9.55
C GLU A 36 -5.58 4.03 -9.99
N ALA A 37 -5.06 4.92 -9.14
CA ALA A 37 -3.83 5.65 -9.44
C ALA A 37 -2.64 4.71 -9.64
N ALA A 38 -2.53 3.67 -8.81
CA ALA A 38 -1.45 2.69 -8.91
C ALA A 38 -1.45 2.00 -10.28
N HIS A 39 -2.65 1.68 -10.81
CA HIS A 39 -2.78 1.06 -12.13
C HIS A 39 -2.46 2.00 -13.28
N LEU A 40 -2.42 3.30 -13.04
CA LEU A 40 -2.09 4.31 -14.05
C LEU A 40 -0.61 4.68 -14.08
N LEU A 41 0.19 4.17 -13.14
CA LEU A 41 1.62 4.45 -13.09
C LEU A 41 2.33 3.93 -14.34
N PRO A 42 3.49 4.50 -14.69
CA PRO A 42 4.27 4.02 -15.83
C PRO A 42 4.58 2.52 -15.71
N GLU A 43 4.62 1.83 -16.83
CA GLU A 43 4.91 0.41 -16.88
C GLU A 43 6.20 0.09 -16.12
N GLY A 44 6.16 -0.96 -15.30
CA GLY A 44 7.30 -1.37 -14.49
C GLY A 44 7.44 -0.65 -13.15
N SER A 45 6.59 0.37 -12.88
CA SER A 45 6.64 1.12 -11.62
C SER A 45 5.87 0.45 -10.49
N ALA A 46 4.96 -0.45 -10.80
CA ALA A 46 4.14 -1.12 -9.80
C ALA A 46 3.90 -2.57 -10.19
N THR A 47 3.77 -3.40 -9.19
CA THR A 47 3.43 -4.82 -9.34
C THR A 47 2.24 -5.12 -8.45
N PHE A 48 1.34 -5.97 -8.93
CA PHE A 48 0.09 -6.25 -8.25
C PHE A 48 -0.09 -7.73 -7.96
N ALA A 49 -0.78 -8.01 -6.87
CA ALA A 49 -1.17 -9.35 -6.48
C ALA A 49 -2.61 -9.33 -5.96
N PRO A 50 -3.36 -10.44 -6.10
CA PRO A 50 -4.71 -10.49 -5.52
C PRO A 50 -4.63 -10.45 -4.00
N GLY A 51 -5.69 -9.97 -3.36
CA GLY A 51 -5.77 -9.92 -1.90
C GLY A 51 -5.61 -11.28 -1.24
N SER A 52 -5.96 -12.35 -1.96
CA SER A 52 -5.77 -13.73 -1.48
C SER A 52 -4.31 -14.10 -1.23
N ASP A 53 -3.36 -13.35 -1.78
CA ASP A 53 -1.93 -13.55 -1.56
C ASP A 53 -1.40 -12.81 -0.32
N PHE A 54 -2.28 -12.23 0.49
CA PHE A 54 -1.90 -11.42 1.64
C PHE A 54 -0.85 -12.09 2.53
N GLU A 55 -1.07 -13.33 2.92
CA GLU A 55 -0.17 -14.04 3.82
C GLU A 55 1.21 -14.27 3.19
N SER A 56 1.24 -14.63 1.90
CA SER A 56 2.50 -14.82 1.17
C SER A 56 3.29 -13.54 1.03
N VAL A 57 2.62 -12.44 0.70
CA VAL A 57 3.26 -11.12 0.57
C VAL A 57 3.77 -10.64 1.92
N TRP A 58 2.96 -10.79 2.97
CA TRP A 58 3.36 -10.41 4.31
C TRP A 58 4.62 -11.16 4.74
N ALA A 59 4.65 -12.49 4.53
CA ALA A 59 5.81 -13.32 4.87
C ALA A 59 7.07 -12.88 4.11
N ALA A 60 6.93 -12.51 2.84
CA ALA A 60 8.05 -12.03 2.04
C ALA A 60 8.61 -10.71 2.59
N ILE A 61 7.74 -9.78 2.97
CA ILE A 61 8.15 -8.51 3.56
C ILE A 61 8.77 -8.71 4.94
N ALA A 62 8.31 -9.71 5.69
CA ALA A 62 8.86 -10.03 7.01
C ALA A 62 10.32 -10.50 6.96
N GLU A 63 10.81 -10.91 5.78
CA GLU A 63 12.22 -11.24 5.59
C GLU A 63 13.11 -9.98 5.50
N TRP A 64 12.54 -8.82 5.25
CA TRP A 64 13.30 -7.58 5.16
C TRP A 64 13.78 -7.14 6.53
N GLU A 65 14.95 -6.52 6.57
CA GLU A 65 15.56 -6.09 7.84
C GLU A 65 14.69 -5.07 8.58
N LYS A 66 14.09 -4.14 7.85
CA LYS A 66 13.29 -3.08 8.43
C LYS A 66 12.32 -2.50 7.40
N ILE A 67 11.14 -2.12 7.86
CA ILE A 67 10.14 -1.43 7.06
C ILE A 67 9.57 -0.25 7.84
N THR A 68 8.91 0.64 7.13
CA THR A 68 8.01 1.61 7.75
C THR A 68 6.59 1.19 7.41
N PHE A 69 5.84 0.80 8.44
CA PHE A 69 4.44 0.46 8.29
C PHE A 69 3.63 1.74 8.37
N ILE A 70 2.82 2.01 7.34
CA ILE A 70 2.06 3.26 7.26
C ILE A 70 0.58 2.94 7.06
N VAL A 71 -0.26 3.56 7.88
CA VAL A 71 -1.71 3.52 7.71
C VAL A 71 -2.21 4.94 7.56
N THR A 72 -3.00 5.16 6.51
CA THR A 72 -3.61 6.45 6.26
C THR A 72 -5.13 6.31 6.31
N ALA A 73 -5.78 7.20 7.04
CA ALA A 73 -7.24 7.23 7.13
C ALA A 73 -7.70 8.66 7.39
N HIS A 74 -8.56 9.17 6.51
CA HIS A 74 -9.14 10.51 6.64
C HIS A 74 -8.11 11.62 6.88
N GLY A 75 -6.97 11.54 6.16
CA GLY A 75 -5.90 12.52 6.30
C GLY A 75 -4.95 12.27 7.47
N ASN A 76 -5.24 11.29 8.30
CA ASN A 76 -4.33 10.90 9.37
C ASN A 76 -3.34 9.88 8.86
N VAL A 77 -2.08 10.03 9.27
CA VAL A 77 -1.00 9.14 8.86
C VAL A 77 -0.36 8.55 10.13
N ILE A 78 -0.35 7.22 10.23
CA ILE A 78 0.28 6.51 11.34
C ILE A 78 1.46 5.74 10.77
N GLU A 79 2.65 5.97 11.31
CA GLU A 79 3.88 5.34 10.83
C GLU A 79 4.58 4.61 11.98
N VAL A 80 4.97 3.35 11.72
CA VAL A 80 5.74 2.55 12.66
C VAL A 80 6.93 1.95 11.93
N GLU A 81 8.14 2.30 12.36
CA GLU A 81 9.36 1.74 11.80
C GLU A 81 9.75 0.50 12.60
N THR A 82 9.81 -0.64 11.95
CA THR A 82 10.07 -1.92 12.62
C THR A 82 10.45 -3.00 11.61
N LYS A 83 10.97 -4.12 12.13
CA LYS A 83 11.01 -5.35 11.34
C LYS A 83 9.63 -5.98 11.42
N LEU A 84 9.05 -6.26 10.26
CA LEU A 84 7.72 -6.88 10.20
C LEU A 84 7.83 -8.33 10.70
N VAL A 85 6.88 -8.74 11.54
CA VAL A 85 6.79 -10.13 12.02
C VAL A 85 5.58 -10.80 11.39
N THR A 86 5.63 -12.13 11.26
CA THR A 86 4.49 -12.90 10.78
C THR A 86 3.45 -13.06 11.90
N GLY A 87 2.20 -13.19 11.50
CA GLY A 87 1.09 -13.37 12.42
C GLY A 87 0.38 -14.69 12.19
N LYS A 88 -0.83 -14.80 12.71
CA LYS A 88 -1.68 -15.97 12.57
C LYS A 88 -3.06 -15.61 12.06
N ALA A 89 -3.49 -16.30 11.04
CA ALA A 89 -4.86 -16.18 10.54
C ALA A 89 -5.80 -16.93 11.48
N ALA A 90 -6.75 -16.24 12.09
CA ALA A 90 -7.73 -16.84 12.98
C ALA A 90 -8.94 -15.92 13.09
N MET A 91 -10.14 -16.50 13.15
CA MET A 91 -11.40 -15.78 13.37
C MET A 91 -11.66 -14.64 12.38
N GLY A 92 -11.22 -14.82 11.13
CA GLY A 92 -11.41 -13.83 10.07
C GLY A 92 -10.37 -12.73 10.02
N TYR A 93 -9.35 -12.78 10.87
CA TYR A 93 -8.30 -11.78 10.93
C TYR A 93 -6.92 -12.40 10.84
N TYR A 94 -5.99 -11.60 10.32
CA TYR A 94 -4.56 -11.89 10.43
C TYR A 94 -4.05 -11.15 11.67
N ASN A 95 -3.58 -11.88 12.66
CA ASN A 95 -3.35 -11.34 13.99
C ASN A 95 -1.86 -11.21 14.31
N LEU A 96 -1.43 -10.02 14.65
CA LEU A 96 -0.12 -9.73 15.19
C LEU A 96 -0.27 -9.51 16.69
N MET A 97 0.07 -10.51 17.48
CA MET A 97 -0.13 -10.46 18.92
C MET A 97 1.09 -11.03 19.65
N GLY A 98 1.40 -10.43 20.77
CA GLY A 98 2.49 -10.87 21.62
C GLY A 98 3.86 -10.47 21.06
N GLY A 99 4.92 -10.96 21.68
CA GLY A 99 6.28 -10.64 21.31
C GLY A 99 6.67 -9.21 21.63
N LYS A 100 7.80 -8.79 21.07
CA LYS A 100 8.41 -7.48 21.35
C LYS A 100 8.21 -6.47 20.21
N SER A 101 7.51 -6.83 19.14
CA SER A 101 7.27 -5.90 18.04
C SER A 101 6.35 -4.76 18.50
N PRO A 102 6.67 -3.52 18.14
CA PRO A 102 5.78 -2.39 18.43
C PRO A 102 4.50 -2.43 17.58
N LEU A 103 4.51 -3.16 16.46
CA LEU A 103 3.35 -3.29 15.60
C LEU A 103 2.54 -4.51 16.02
N GLN A 104 1.35 -4.26 16.53
CA GLN A 104 0.39 -5.30 16.91
C GLN A 104 -0.99 -4.90 16.42
N GLY A 105 -1.83 -5.89 16.18
CA GLY A 105 -3.18 -5.61 15.72
C GLY A 105 -3.81 -6.77 14.97
N HIS A 106 -4.93 -6.48 14.38
CA HIS A 106 -5.76 -7.44 13.65
C HIS A 106 -6.11 -6.86 12.29
N PHE A 107 -5.79 -7.61 11.23
CA PHE A 107 -6.03 -7.18 9.86
C PHE A 107 -7.13 -8.03 9.26
N LYS A 108 -8.19 -7.39 8.80
CA LYS A 108 -9.30 -8.08 8.15
C LYS A 108 -8.91 -8.41 6.71
N TYR A 109 -7.96 -9.31 6.56
CA TYR A 109 -7.31 -9.58 5.29
C TYR A 109 -8.25 -10.15 4.22
N GLY A 110 -9.36 -10.76 4.62
CA GLY A 110 -10.36 -11.24 3.67
C GLY A 110 -11.08 -10.14 2.90
N ASP A 111 -11.01 -8.89 3.37
CA ASP A 111 -11.62 -7.74 2.70
C ASP A 111 -10.63 -7.05 1.73
N ILE A 112 -9.40 -7.51 1.68
CA ILE A 112 -8.40 -6.95 0.78
C ILE A 112 -8.61 -7.56 -0.61
N SER A 113 -8.91 -6.70 -1.59
CA SER A 113 -9.13 -7.17 -2.95
C SER A 113 -7.83 -7.26 -3.74
N GLU A 114 -6.89 -6.37 -3.47
CA GLU A 114 -5.65 -6.28 -4.24
C GLU A 114 -4.51 -5.71 -3.41
N ILE A 115 -3.31 -6.15 -3.73
CA ILE A 115 -2.06 -5.66 -3.15
C ILE A 115 -1.22 -5.07 -4.28
N GLY A 116 -0.71 -3.91 -4.08
CA GLY A 116 0.12 -3.24 -5.07
C GLY A 116 1.35 -2.61 -4.47
#